data_2abbee6b1cc4b751c76d39e969650944
#
_entry.id   2abbee6b1cc4b751c76d39e969650944
#
_cell.length_a   1.000
_cell.length_b   1.000
_cell.length_c   1.000
_cell.angle_alpha   90.00
_cell.angle_beta   90.00
_cell.angle_gamma   90.00
#
_symmetry.space_group_name_H-M   'P 1'
#
loop_
_entity.id
_entity.type
_entity.pdbx_description
1 polymer ?
#
loop_
_entity_poly.entity_id
_entity_poly.type
_entity_poly.pdbx_seq_one_letter_code
_entity_poly.pdbx_strand_id
1 'polypeptide(L)'
;LYKVGDYRYDYYYNQLTASVTTVSKGGGGDYRSTFRSAEFYLIAAEASAQLGDLTTAKTYLKQLMAKRYMASLYPQYASDVDALSQEDLISYIADERLREFAFEGHRWFDLRRTTRPAMQRTYNGNTYQLNANDSRYTLRFPTEAIEANPDLARWNPNK
;
A
#
# COMPACT_ATOMS: atom_id res chain seq x y z
N LEU A 1 -1.41 -10.37 6.77
CA LEU A 1 -1.49 -8.94 6.52
C LEU A 1 -2.36 -8.22 7.56
N TYR A 2 -3.62 -8.65 7.74
CA TYR A 2 -4.53 -8.07 8.74
C TYR A 2 -4.34 -8.73 10.09
N LYS A 3 -4.38 -7.92 11.16
CA LYS A 3 -4.31 -8.40 12.54
C LYS A 3 -5.71 -8.85 13.02
N VAL A 4 -5.75 -9.61 14.09
CA VAL A 4 -7.02 -9.98 14.73
C VAL A 4 -7.80 -8.71 15.12
N GLY A 5 -9.11 -8.69 14.82
CA GLY A 5 -9.97 -7.54 15.11
C GLY A 5 -9.75 -6.32 14.20
N ASP A 6 -9.10 -6.49 13.06
CA ASP A 6 -9.07 -5.48 12.00
C ASP A 6 -10.34 -5.59 11.17
N TYR A 7 -11.23 -4.62 11.28
CA TYR A 7 -12.52 -4.60 10.57
C TYR A 7 -12.39 -4.65 9.06
N ARG A 8 -11.25 -4.20 8.51
CA ARG A 8 -11.04 -4.19 7.04
C ARG A 8 -11.04 -5.59 6.45
N TYR A 9 -10.60 -6.61 7.20
CA TYR A 9 -10.67 -7.97 6.70
C TYR A 9 -12.10 -8.36 6.35
N ASP A 10 -13.02 -8.14 7.26
CA ASP A 10 -14.43 -8.52 7.07
C ASP A 10 -15.14 -7.66 6.01
N TYR A 11 -14.70 -6.40 5.82
CA TYR A 11 -15.28 -5.50 4.82
C TYR A 11 -14.69 -5.64 3.42
N TYR A 12 -13.41 -6.08 3.32
CA TYR A 12 -12.74 -6.15 2.02
C TYR A 12 -12.82 -7.52 1.37
N TYR A 13 -13.18 -8.54 2.14
CA TYR A 13 -13.21 -9.91 1.67
C TYR A 13 -14.53 -10.59 2.00
N ASN A 14 -15.04 -11.35 1.05
CA ASN A 14 -16.13 -12.30 1.26
C ASN A 14 -15.60 -13.72 1.20
N GLN A 15 -15.75 -14.46 2.27
CA GLN A 15 -15.44 -15.89 2.29
C GLN A 15 -16.63 -16.67 1.74
N LEU A 16 -16.51 -17.17 0.52
CA LEU A 16 -17.58 -17.95 -0.13
C LEU A 16 -17.57 -19.41 0.33
N THR A 17 -16.39 -19.99 0.53
CA THR A 17 -16.18 -21.34 1.07
C THR A 17 -14.94 -21.36 1.95
N ALA A 18 -14.67 -22.48 2.62
CA ALA A 18 -13.44 -22.64 3.42
C ALA A 18 -12.14 -22.38 2.63
N SER A 19 -12.18 -22.53 1.29
CA SER A 19 -11.03 -22.37 0.41
C SER A 19 -11.12 -21.22 -0.59
N VAL A 20 -12.27 -20.53 -0.68
CA VAL A 20 -12.50 -19.48 -1.67
C VAL A 20 -12.87 -18.18 -0.98
N THR A 21 -12.00 -17.19 -1.15
CA THR A 21 -12.23 -15.82 -0.69
C THR A 21 -12.25 -14.89 -1.89
N THR A 22 -13.24 -14.03 -1.97
CA THR A 22 -13.35 -13.00 -3.02
C THR A 22 -13.20 -11.61 -2.43
N VAL A 23 -12.82 -10.66 -3.27
CA VAL A 23 -12.69 -9.25 -2.87
C VAL A 23 -14.05 -8.58 -3.02
N SER A 24 -14.52 -7.97 -1.93
CA SER A 24 -15.76 -7.18 -1.89
C SER A 24 -15.54 -5.68 -1.80
N LYS A 25 -14.28 -5.26 -1.65
CA LYS A 25 -13.94 -3.84 -1.51
C LYS A 25 -14.37 -3.04 -2.73
N GLY A 26 -15.11 -1.97 -2.50
CA GLY A 26 -15.63 -1.09 -3.56
C GLY A 26 -17.05 -1.39 -3.98
N GLY A 27 -17.66 -2.50 -3.50
CA GLY A 27 -19.04 -2.86 -3.85
C GLY A 27 -19.27 -3.01 -5.35
N GLY A 28 -20.52 -3.18 -5.75
CA GLY A 28 -20.96 -3.27 -7.15
C GLY A 28 -21.34 -1.92 -7.79
N GLY A 29 -20.99 -0.79 -7.19
CA GLY A 29 -21.38 0.53 -7.67
C GLY A 29 -20.30 1.19 -8.56
N ASP A 30 -20.75 2.09 -9.43
CA ASP A 30 -19.88 2.83 -10.36
C ASP A 30 -18.98 3.88 -9.67
N TYR A 31 -19.20 4.13 -8.39
CA TYR A 31 -18.47 5.13 -7.62
C TYR A 31 -17.27 4.52 -6.92
N ARG A 32 -16.07 4.76 -7.46
CA ARG A 32 -14.81 4.46 -6.79
C ARG A 32 -14.36 5.66 -5.97
N SER A 33 -14.07 5.44 -4.69
CA SER A 33 -13.47 6.48 -3.85
C SER A 33 -12.05 6.78 -4.34
N THR A 34 -11.86 7.93 -4.97
CA THR A 34 -10.54 8.39 -5.44
C THR A 34 -9.78 9.15 -4.35
N PHE A 35 -10.51 9.81 -3.44
CA PHE A 35 -9.95 10.52 -2.30
C PHE A 35 -10.59 10.03 -1.01
N ARG A 36 -9.77 9.54 -0.07
CA ARG A 36 -10.23 9.10 1.23
C ARG A 36 -9.42 9.80 2.32
N SER A 37 -10.09 10.25 3.39
CA SER A 37 -9.42 10.90 4.53
C SER A 37 -8.30 10.06 5.14
N ALA A 38 -8.40 8.72 5.07
CA ALA A 38 -7.35 7.81 5.50
C ALA A 38 -5.99 8.08 4.81
N GLU A 39 -6.01 8.52 3.56
CA GLU A 39 -4.78 8.86 2.83
C GLU A 39 -4.06 10.05 3.46
N PHE A 40 -4.78 11.10 3.83
CA PHE A 40 -4.18 12.26 4.49
C PHE A 40 -3.53 11.89 5.83
N TYR A 41 -4.18 11.04 6.63
CA TYR A 41 -3.59 10.55 7.89
C TYR A 41 -2.29 9.79 7.64
N LEU A 42 -2.25 8.91 6.63
CA LEU A 42 -1.06 8.10 6.34
C LEU A 42 0.05 8.92 5.67
N ILE A 43 -0.29 9.91 4.84
CA ILE A 43 0.70 10.86 4.28
C ILE A 43 1.31 11.68 5.41
N ALA A 44 0.50 12.24 6.32
CA ALA A 44 0.99 13.02 7.44
C ALA A 44 1.85 12.18 8.38
N ALA A 45 1.43 10.94 8.69
CA ALA A 45 2.20 10.02 9.51
C ALA A 45 3.56 9.68 8.87
N GLU A 46 3.57 9.35 7.57
CA GLU A 46 4.80 9.00 6.85
C GLU A 46 5.75 10.20 6.78
N ALA A 47 5.25 11.38 6.40
CA ALA A 47 6.07 12.58 6.30
C ALA A 47 6.69 12.97 7.66
N SER A 48 5.90 12.94 8.73
CA SER A 48 6.38 13.22 10.09
C SER A 48 7.43 12.20 10.53
N ALA A 49 7.22 10.90 10.25
CA ALA A 49 8.19 9.87 10.58
C ALA A 49 9.51 10.06 9.82
N GLN A 50 9.47 10.41 8.54
CA GLN A 50 10.65 10.69 7.73
C GLN A 50 11.44 11.91 8.25
N LEU A 51 10.74 12.92 8.76
CA LEU A 51 11.34 14.12 9.36
C LEU A 51 11.84 13.92 10.80
N GLY A 52 11.62 12.73 11.39
CA GLY A 52 12.02 12.43 12.77
C GLY A 52 11.00 12.90 13.84
N ASP A 53 9.88 13.50 13.46
CA ASP A 53 8.80 13.84 14.38
C ASP A 53 7.92 12.61 14.65
N LEU A 54 8.46 11.71 15.49
CA LEU A 54 7.80 10.45 15.81
C LEU A 54 6.49 10.65 16.61
N THR A 55 6.40 11.71 17.38
CA THR A 55 5.20 12.02 18.17
C THR A 55 4.01 12.31 17.28
N THR A 56 4.19 13.21 16.32
CA THR A 56 3.16 13.55 15.33
C THR A 56 2.83 12.35 14.44
N ALA A 57 3.85 11.63 13.97
CA ALA A 57 3.68 10.44 13.14
C ALA A 57 2.81 9.37 13.83
N LYS A 58 3.14 9.02 15.08
CA LYS A 58 2.37 8.05 15.90
C LYS A 58 0.96 8.55 16.17
N THR A 59 0.78 9.84 16.36
CA THR A 59 -0.53 10.44 16.61
C THR A 59 -1.46 10.23 15.39
N TYR A 60 -1.04 10.63 14.18
CA TYR A 60 -1.83 10.45 12.97
C TYR A 60 -2.12 8.98 12.67
N LEU A 61 -1.11 8.12 12.81
CA LEU A 61 -1.27 6.68 12.61
C LEU A 61 -2.32 6.10 13.56
N LYS A 62 -2.22 6.39 14.86
CA LYS A 62 -3.14 5.90 15.89
C LYS A 62 -4.57 6.44 15.72
N GLN A 63 -4.75 7.66 15.24
CA GLN A 63 -6.08 8.21 14.91
C GLN A 63 -6.78 7.39 13.81
N LEU A 64 -6.05 6.97 12.78
CA LEU A 64 -6.59 6.06 11.76
C LEU A 64 -6.89 4.68 12.35
N MET A 65 -5.92 4.10 13.06
CA MET A 65 -6.03 2.76 13.65
C MET A 65 -7.22 2.62 14.59
N ALA A 66 -7.53 3.66 15.38
CA ALA A 66 -8.69 3.69 16.27
C ALA A 66 -10.04 3.49 15.55
N LYS A 67 -10.08 3.70 14.22
CA LYS A 67 -11.28 3.49 13.39
C LYS A 67 -11.18 2.20 12.55
N ARG A 68 -10.14 1.42 12.71
CA ARG A 68 -9.89 0.19 11.94
C ARG A 68 -9.87 -1.07 12.77
N TYR A 69 -9.56 -0.94 14.05
CA TYR A 69 -9.43 -2.06 14.97
C TYR A 69 -10.55 -2.08 16.02
N MET A 70 -10.92 -3.28 16.47
CA MET A 70 -11.86 -3.46 17.59
C MET A 70 -11.38 -2.67 18.80
N ALA A 71 -12.32 -1.98 19.47
CA ALA A 71 -12.02 -1.14 20.62
C ALA A 71 -11.31 -1.89 21.76
N SER A 72 -11.59 -3.19 21.93
CA SER A 72 -10.95 -4.04 22.93
C SER A 72 -9.48 -4.37 22.62
N LEU A 73 -9.07 -4.35 21.35
CA LEU A 73 -7.72 -4.71 20.89
C LEU A 73 -6.88 -3.48 20.53
N TYR A 74 -7.52 -2.38 20.20
CA TYR A 74 -6.83 -1.15 19.80
C TYR A 74 -5.80 -0.66 20.83
N PRO A 75 -6.06 -0.67 22.18
CA PRO A 75 -5.07 -0.20 23.15
C PRO A 75 -3.74 -0.94 23.07
N GLN A 76 -3.76 -2.26 22.85
CA GLN A 76 -2.55 -3.06 22.70
C GLN A 76 -1.79 -2.64 21.43
N TYR A 77 -2.49 -2.51 20.28
CA TYR A 77 -1.86 -2.11 19.02
C TYR A 77 -1.33 -0.67 19.06
N ALA A 78 -1.99 0.22 19.78
CA ALA A 78 -1.51 1.58 20.01
C ALA A 78 -0.22 1.60 20.83
N SER A 79 -0.15 0.76 21.89
CA SER A 79 1.05 0.58 22.70
C SER A 79 2.22 0.02 21.87
N ASP A 80 1.94 -0.97 21.00
CA ASP A 80 2.96 -1.52 20.09
C ASP A 80 3.55 -0.41 19.20
N VAL A 81 2.69 0.47 18.66
CA VAL A 81 3.13 1.62 17.85
C VAL A 81 3.97 2.60 18.66
N ASP A 82 3.62 2.85 19.92
CA ASP A 82 4.37 3.76 20.78
C ASP A 82 5.81 3.28 21.06
N ALA A 83 6.03 1.97 21.03
CA ALA A 83 7.33 1.36 21.21
C ALA A 83 8.24 1.36 19.97
N LEU A 84 7.72 1.69 18.77
CA LEU A 84 8.47 1.61 17.52
C LEU A 84 9.58 2.66 17.44
N SER A 85 10.73 2.25 16.93
CA SER A 85 11.80 3.12 16.43
C SER A 85 11.33 3.91 15.19
N GLN A 86 12.11 4.86 14.71
CA GLN A 86 11.80 5.61 13.49
C GLN A 86 11.71 4.67 12.27
N GLU A 87 12.66 3.80 12.09
CA GLU A 87 12.74 2.87 10.96
C GLU A 87 11.57 1.88 10.97
N ASP A 88 11.30 1.30 12.15
CA ASP A 88 10.17 0.37 12.32
C ASP A 88 8.83 1.06 12.11
N LEU A 89 8.69 2.32 12.55
CA LEU A 89 7.49 3.11 12.37
C LEU A 89 7.23 3.41 10.88
N ILE A 90 8.26 3.77 10.11
CA ILE A 90 8.16 3.98 8.66
C ILE A 90 7.68 2.69 7.98
N SER A 91 8.28 1.55 8.33
CA SER A 91 7.88 0.25 7.83
C SER A 91 6.43 -0.10 8.21
N TYR A 92 6.05 0.16 9.46
CA TYR A 92 4.69 -0.08 9.94
C TYR A 92 3.66 0.78 9.20
N ILE A 93 3.96 2.06 8.94
CA ILE A 93 3.11 2.96 8.16
C ILE A 93 2.95 2.46 6.72
N ALA A 94 4.03 1.97 6.09
CA ALA A 94 3.97 1.39 4.75
C ALA A 94 3.08 0.14 4.69
N ASP A 95 3.09 -0.68 5.73
CA ASP A 95 2.22 -1.84 5.87
C ASP A 95 0.76 -1.42 6.17
N GLU A 96 0.57 -0.35 6.94
CA GLU A 96 -0.78 0.19 7.19
C GLU A 96 -1.39 0.75 5.91
N ARG A 97 -0.59 1.43 5.07
CA ARG A 97 -0.99 1.85 3.73
C ARG A 97 -1.39 0.65 2.85
N LEU A 98 -0.61 -0.44 2.87
CA LEU A 98 -0.94 -1.65 2.13
C LEU A 98 -2.28 -2.25 2.57
N ARG A 99 -2.55 -2.29 3.88
CA ARG A 99 -3.84 -2.75 4.43
C ARG A 99 -5.00 -1.84 4.02
N GLU A 100 -4.81 -0.54 4.16
CA GLU A 100 -5.85 0.46 3.92
C GLU A 100 -6.23 0.57 2.44
N PHE A 101 -5.23 0.55 1.55
CA PHE A 101 -5.41 0.75 0.12
C PHE A 101 -5.30 -0.55 -0.70
N ALA A 102 -5.52 -1.70 -0.03
CA ALA A 102 -5.60 -2.97 -0.74
C ALA A 102 -6.61 -2.89 -1.90
N PHE A 103 -6.22 -3.38 -3.08
CA PHE A 103 -7.00 -3.39 -4.33
C PHE A 103 -7.30 -2.00 -4.96
N GLU A 104 -6.68 -0.93 -4.47
CA GLU A 104 -6.82 0.42 -5.03
C GLU A 104 -5.65 0.83 -5.95
N GLY A 105 -4.67 -0.05 -6.17
CA GLY A 105 -3.54 0.18 -7.07
C GLY A 105 -2.37 0.98 -6.46
N HIS A 106 -2.47 1.44 -5.21
CA HIS A 106 -1.44 2.28 -4.57
C HIS A 106 -0.10 1.57 -4.36
N ARG A 107 -0.11 0.25 -4.08
CA ARG A 107 1.10 -0.49 -3.67
C ARG A 107 2.26 -0.39 -4.63
N TRP A 108 2.01 -0.45 -5.94
CA TRP A 108 3.07 -0.33 -6.94
C TRP A 108 3.79 1.02 -6.85
N PHE A 109 3.03 2.11 -6.71
CA PHE A 109 3.59 3.46 -6.60
C PHE A 109 4.33 3.66 -5.29
N ASP A 110 3.84 3.09 -4.18
CA ASP A 110 4.53 3.12 -2.89
C ASP A 110 5.87 2.39 -2.98
N LEU A 111 5.92 1.17 -3.52
CA LEU A 111 7.17 0.43 -3.69
C LEU A 111 8.13 1.15 -4.64
N ARG A 112 7.63 1.71 -5.74
CA ARG A 112 8.44 2.44 -6.71
C ARG A 112 9.13 3.67 -6.12
N ARG A 113 8.42 4.42 -5.27
CA ARG A 113 8.96 5.65 -4.67
C ARG A 113 9.84 5.39 -3.44
N THR A 114 9.79 4.18 -2.87
CA THR A 114 10.51 3.84 -1.63
C THR A 114 11.59 2.79 -1.88
N THR A 115 11.30 1.54 -1.63
CA THR A 115 12.29 0.46 -1.47
C THR A 115 12.67 -0.26 -2.75
N ARG A 116 11.81 -0.23 -3.78
CA ARG A 116 12.00 -0.98 -5.05
C ARG A 116 12.51 -2.41 -4.82
N PRO A 117 11.81 -3.22 -4.02
CA PRO A 117 12.30 -4.53 -3.60
C PRO A 117 12.32 -5.52 -4.76
N ALA A 118 13.11 -6.58 -4.63
CA ALA A 118 12.96 -7.74 -5.49
C ALA A 118 11.59 -8.38 -5.29
N MET A 119 10.96 -8.81 -6.37
CA MET A 119 9.68 -9.50 -6.34
C MET A 119 9.68 -10.70 -7.27
N GLN A 120 9.00 -11.76 -6.85
CA GLN A 120 8.76 -12.93 -7.67
C GLN A 120 7.28 -13.30 -7.60
N ARG A 121 6.70 -13.65 -8.75
CA ARG A 121 5.32 -14.13 -8.86
C ARG A 121 5.23 -15.25 -9.86
N THR A 122 4.45 -16.27 -9.52
CA THR A 122 4.12 -17.36 -10.45
C THR A 122 2.70 -17.17 -10.94
N TYR A 123 2.53 -17.22 -12.27
CA TYR A 123 1.23 -17.12 -12.91
C TYR A 123 1.18 -18.09 -14.09
N ASN A 124 0.14 -18.91 -14.17
CA ASN A 124 -0.03 -19.95 -15.20
C ASN A 124 1.23 -20.83 -15.40
N GLY A 125 1.87 -21.25 -14.30
CA GLY A 125 3.08 -22.09 -14.33
C GLY A 125 4.38 -21.36 -14.67
N ASN A 126 4.32 -20.10 -15.09
CA ASN A 126 5.50 -19.29 -15.38
C ASN A 126 5.90 -18.44 -14.17
N THR A 127 7.19 -18.34 -13.92
CA THR A 127 7.74 -17.50 -12.84
C THR A 127 8.27 -16.19 -13.43
N TYR A 128 7.74 -15.10 -12.92
CA TYR A 128 8.13 -13.73 -13.29
C TYR A 128 8.94 -13.13 -12.13
N GLN A 129 10.08 -12.56 -12.45
CA GLN A 129 10.99 -11.97 -11.47
C GLN A 129 11.30 -10.52 -11.80
N LEU A 130 11.30 -9.69 -10.77
CA LEU A 130 11.77 -8.32 -10.77
C LEU A 130 12.90 -8.21 -9.74
N ASN A 131 14.07 -7.73 -10.14
CA ASN A 131 15.19 -7.55 -9.23
C ASN A 131 14.99 -6.29 -8.35
N ALA A 132 15.72 -6.21 -7.25
CA ALA A 132 15.75 -4.98 -6.47
C ALA A 132 16.30 -3.83 -7.32
N ASN A 133 15.65 -2.66 -7.24
CA ASN A 133 15.96 -1.48 -8.04
C ASN A 133 15.91 -1.71 -9.58
N ASP A 134 15.18 -2.71 -10.02
CA ASP A 134 15.00 -3.02 -11.44
C ASP A 134 14.49 -1.79 -12.21
N SER A 135 15.05 -1.55 -13.39
CA SER A 135 14.63 -0.43 -14.24
C SER A 135 13.15 -0.49 -14.63
N ARG A 136 12.56 -1.68 -14.67
CA ARG A 136 11.12 -1.91 -14.94
C ARG A 136 10.17 -1.35 -13.86
N TYR A 137 10.68 -0.89 -12.71
CA TYR A 137 9.89 -0.07 -11.78
C TYR A 137 9.40 1.24 -12.42
N THR A 138 10.08 1.71 -13.47
CA THR A 138 9.59 2.80 -14.31
C THR A 138 9.04 2.22 -15.61
N LEU A 139 7.75 2.41 -15.86
CA LEU A 139 7.10 1.90 -17.06
C LEU A 139 7.64 2.60 -18.32
N ARG A 140 7.73 1.84 -19.39
CA ARG A 140 8.05 2.38 -20.72
C ARG A 140 6.88 3.17 -21.26
N PHE A 141 7.17 4.12 -22.15
CA PHE A 141 6.13 4.70 -22.97
C PHE A 141 5.50 3.62 -23.85
N PRO A 142 4.17 3.63 -24.03
CA PRO A 142 3.52 2.74 -25.00
C PRO A 142 4.09 2.91 -26.41
N THR A 143 4.12 1.83 -27.17
CA THR A 143 4.65 1.84 -28.54
C THR A 143 3.93 2.87 -29.40
N GLU A 144 2.61 2.93 -29.28
CA GLU A 144 1.75 3.87 -30.02
C GLU A 144 2.10 5.34 -29.71
N ALA A 145 2.48 5.63 -28.45
CA ALA A 145 2.90 6.99 -28.08
C ALA A 145 4.26 7.34 -28.71
N ILE A 146 5.18 6.37 -28.80
CA ILE A 146 6.48 6.57 -29.47
C ILE A 146 6.31 6.70 -30.98
N GLU A 147 5.42 5.94 -31.59
CA GLU A 147 5.10 6.05 -33.02
C GLU A 147 4.50 7.42 -33.36
N ALA A 148 3.62 7.94 -32.49
CA ALA A 148 3.03 9.27 -32.65
C ALA A 148 4.03 10.40 -32.38
N ASN A 149 5.01 10.19 -31.51
CA ASN A 149 6.07 11.15 -31.18
C ASN A 149 7.40 10.42 -30.96
N PRO A 150 8.24 10.26 -32.00
CA PRO A 150 9.52 9.55 -31.90
C PRO A 150 10.51 10.13 -30.89
N ASP A 151 10.38 11.40 -30.53
CA ASP A 151 11.22 12.03 -29.52
C ASP A 151 11.07 11.40 -28.14
N LEU A 152 9.93 10.79 -27.83
CA LEU A 152 9.70 10.05 -26.58
C LEU A 152 10.64 8.85 -26.43
N ALA A 153 11.16 8.29 -27.52
CA ALA A 153 12.11 7.18 -27.45
C ALA A 153 13.40 7.54 -26.70
N ARG A 154 13.79 8.81 -26.70
CA ARG A 154 14.97 9.30 -25.94
C ARG A 154 14.78 9.20 -24.43
N TRP A 155 13.56 9.39 -23.98
CA TRP A 155 13.18 9.42 -22.55
C TRP A 155 12.64 8.08 -22.05
N ASN A 156 12.59 7.06 -22.95
CA ASN A 156 12.07 5.77 -22.56
C ASN A 156 13.04 5.11 -21.56
N PRO A 157 12.63 4.90 -20.31
CA PRO A 157 13.43 4.15 -19.35
C PRO A 157 13.59 2.72 -19.88
N ASN A 158 14.72 2.11 -19.67
CA ASN A 158 14.96 0.71 -20.05
C ASN A 158 15.21 0.51 -21.57
N LYS A 159 16.06 1.33 -22.15
CA LYS A 159 16.66 1.00 -23.46
C LYS A 159 17.47 -0.27 -23.38
#